data_a9f8473aedc79a744a29e9b08a08f262
#
_entry.id   a9f8473aedc79a744a29e9b08a08f262
#
_cell.length_a   1.000
_cell.length_b   1.000
_cell.length_c   1.000
_cell.angle_alpha   90.00
_cell.angle_beta   90.00
_cell.angle_gamma   90.00
#
_symmetry.space_group_name_H-M   'P 1'
#
loop_
_entity.id
_entity.type
_entity.pdbx_description
1 polymer ?
#
loop_
_entity_poly.entity_id
_entity_poly.type
_entity_poly.pdbx_seq_one_letter_code
_entity_poly.pdbx_strand_id
1 'polypeptide(L)'
;QRISEWIRPFSMGADFVDGKPRACIWLQNVNQADFMAVPTVAERVDRVRAMRLESSKAATRKKAETPWLFDEIRLPNTSRFLACPTVTSGKRKYIPLGLVDNELIPGNKLYFISDDSLYTFGVLSSLFHNAWTRVVAGRLKSDYNYSNTVVYNNFRMAATDNGAKNEDRAVCPGRT
;
A
#
# COMPACT_ATOMS: atom_id res chain seq x y z
N GLN A 1 -11.37 1.36 -26.59
CA GLN A 1 -10.86 2.71 -26.23
C GLN A 1 -10.89 3.01 -24.71
N ARG A 2 -11.75 2.36 -23.92
CA ARG A 2 -11.91 2.64 -22.47
C ARG A 2 -10.98 1.84 -21.54
N ILE A 3 -10.26 0.83 -22.03
CA ILE A 3 -9.42 -0.04 -21.16
C ILE A 3 -8.28 0.75 -20.51
N SER A 4 -7.69 1.71 -21.22
CA SER A 4 -6.60 2.52 -20.71
C SER A 4 -6.96 3.33 -19.46
N GLU A 5 -8.22 3.74 -19.32
CA GLU A 5 -8.73 4.48 -18.16
C GLU A 5 -8.81 3.61 -16.89
N TRP A 6 -8.88 2.28 -17.07
CA TRP A 6 -8.95 1.32 -15.97
C TRP A 6 -7.58 0.77 -15.57
N ILE A 7 -6.53 1.07 -16.36
CA ILE A 7 -5.17 0.63 -16.03
C ILE A 7 -4.54 1.67 -15.12
N ARG A 8 -4.16 1.22 -13.92
CA ARG A 8 -3.47 2.05 -12.94
C ARG A 8 -2.13 1.43 -12.55
N PRO A 9 -1.12 2.25 -12.24
CA PRO A 9 0.12 1.76 -11.67
C PRO A 9 -0.16 1.09 -10.31
N PHE A 10 0.50 -0.04 -10.08
CA PHE A 10 0.38 -0.83 -8.85
C PHE A 10 1.77 -1.19 -8.35
N SER A 11 2.00 -1.09 -7.05
CA SER A 11 3.31 -1.39 -6.49
C SER A 11 3.21 -2.18 -5.20
N MET A 12 3.97 -3.27 -5.12
CA MET A 12 4.33 -3.92 -3.87
C MET A 12 5.61 -3.30 -3.33
N GLY A 13 6.01 -3.69 -2.11
CA GLY A 13 7.23 -3.15 -1.49
C GLY A 13 8.48 -3.31 -2.34
N ALA A 14 8.69 -4.47 -2.98
CA ALA A 14 9.83 -4.70 -3.86
C ALA A 14 9.77 -3.85 -5.12
N ASP A 15 8.61 -3.79 -5.79
CA ASP A 15 8.41 -3.00 -7.00
C ASP A 15 8.72 -1.52 -6.74
N PHE A 16 8.30 -1.03 -5.56
CA PHE A 16 8.57 0.35 -5.12
C PHE A 16 10.06 0.60 -4.93
N VAL A 17 10.75 -0.30 -4.23
CA VAL A 17 12.20 -0.18 -3.97
C VAL A 17 13.02 -0.23 -5.25
N ASP A 18 12.58 -1.01 -6.23
CA ASP A 18 13.25 -1.18 -7.52
C ASP A 18 12.84 -0.11 -8.54
N GLY A 19 11.86 0.75 -8.21
CA GLY A 19 11.34 1.77 -9.12
C GLY A 19 10.61 1.18 -10.33
N LYS A 20 10.04 -0.02 -10.21
CA LYS A 20 9.39 -0.76 -11.30
C LYS A 20 7.93 -1.11 -10.97
N PRO A 21 7.03 -0.13 -10.98
CA PRO A 21 5.63 -0.41 -10.71
C PRO A 21 5.06 -1.33 -11.80
N ARG A 22 4.17 -2.22 -11.37
CA ARG A 22 3.33 -3.02 -12.25
C ARG A 22 2.07 -2.24 -12.63
N ALA A 23 1.28 -2.78 -13.53
CA ALA A 23 -0.04 -2.27 -13.82
C ALA A 23 -1.12 -3.21 -13.26
N CYS A 24 -2.24 -2.64 -12.84
CA CYS A 24 -3.43 -3.39 -12.48
C CYS A 24 -4.65 -2.83 -13.23
N ILE A 25 -5.68 -3.66 -13.37
CA ILE A 25 -7.00 -3.22 -13.83
C ILE A 25 -7.76 -2.81 -12.57
N TRP A 26 -8.14 -1.53 -12.50
CA TRP A 26 -8.84 -0.94 -11.37
C TRP A 26 -10.29 -0.67 -11.74
N LEU A 27 -11.22 -1.50 -11.23
CA LEU A 27 -12.63 -1.48 -11.60
C LEU A 27 -13.54 -0.98 -10.47
N GLN A 28 -12.97 -0.36 -9.45
CA GLN A 28 -13.77 0.30 -8.42
C GLN A 28 -14.56 1.44 -9.05
N ASN A 29 -15.87 1.49 -8.77
CA ASN A 29 -16.80 2.49 -9.29
C ASN A 29 -16.99 2.46 -10.84
N VAL A 30 -16.58 1.40 -11.51
CA VAL A 30 -16.85 1.16 -12.92
C VAL A 30 -18.14 0.34 -13.05
N ASN A 31 -19.01 0.70 -13.98
CA ASN A 31 -20.24 -0.06 -14.23
C ASN A 31 -19.90 -1.47 -14.72
N GLN A 32 -20.52 -2.48 -14.12
CA GLN A 32 -20.25 -3.88 -14.43
C GLN A 32 -20.52 -4.21 -15.90
N ALA A 33 -21.57 -3.65 -16.50
CA ALA A 33 -21.89 -3.88 -17.90
C ALA A 33 -20.77 -3.37 -18.84
N ASP A 34 -20.11 -2.26 -18.48
CA ASP A 34 -19.06 -1.67 -19.31
C ASP A 34 -17.81 -2.55 -19.38
N PHE A 35 -17.32 -3.05 -18.24
CA PHE A 35 -16.11 -3.88 -18.24
C PHE A 35 -16.38 -5.33 -18.67
N MET A 36 -17.56 -5.87 -18.42
CA MET A 36 -17.94 -7.20 -18.89
C MET A 36 -18.16 -7.25 -20.40
N ALA A 37 -18.47 -6.12 -21.05
CA ALA A 37 -18.51 -6.01 -22.51
C ALA A 37 -17.11 -6.15 -23.17
N VAL A 38 -16.03 -6.07 -22.39
CA VAL A 38 -14.67 -6.21 -22.90
C VAL A 38 -14.17 -7.63 -22.64
N PRO A 39 -14.05 -8.52 -23.67
CA PRO A 39 -13.79 -9.94 -23.47
C PRO A 39 -12.54 -10.22 -22.65
N THR A 40 -11.44 -9.50 -22.88
CA THR A 40 -10.18 -9.70 -22.16
C THR A 40 -10.26 -9.34 -20.67
N VAL A 41 -11.12 -8.39 -20.30
CA VAL A 41 -11.37 -8.02 -18.91
C VAL A 41 -12.31 -9.00 -18.25
N ALA A 42 -13.41 -9.37 -18.95
CA ALA A 42 -14.38 -10.36 -18.46
C ALA A 42 -13.69 -11.70 -18.15
N GLU A 43 -12.85 -12.20 -19.04
CA GLU A 43 -12.09 -13.44 -18.84
C GLU A 43 -11.18 -13.36 -17.59
N ARG A 44 -10.54 -12.23 -17.34
CA ARG A 44 -9.72 -12.04 -16.13
C ARG A 44 -10.55 -12.03 -14.86
N VAL A 45 -11.71 -11.39 -14.90
CA VAL A 45 -12.67 -11.34 -13.77
C VAL A 45 -13.17 -12.76 -13.48
N ASP A 46 -13.52 -13.54 -14.49
CA ASP A 46 -14.00 -14.92 -14.32
C ASP A 46 -12.89 -15.83 -13.77
N ARG A 47 -11.66 -15.66 -14.20
CA ARG A 47 -10.50 -16.40 -13.63
C ARG A 47 -10.29 -16.06 -12.14
N VAL A 48 -10.44 -14.80 -11.75
CA VAL A 48 -10.36 -14.39 -10.34
C VAL A 48 -11.51 -15.00 -9.55
N ARG A 49 -12.74 -15.03 -10.10
CA ARG A 49 -13.90 -15.67 -9.47
C ARG A 49 -13.63 -17.14 -9.20
N ALA A 50 -13.20 -17.89 -10.21
CA ALA A 50 -12.89 -19.32 -10.09
C ALA A 50 -11.82 -19.57 -9.02
N MET A 51 -10.72 -18.84 -9.05
CA MET A 51 -9.65 -18.96 -8.07
C MET A 51 -10.13 -18.67 -6.62
N ARG A 52 -11.01 -17.68 -6.45
CA ARG A 52 -11.57 -17.37 -5.13
C ARG A 52 -12.52 -18.46 -4.63
N LEU A 53 -13.32 -19.07 -5.51
CA LEU A 53 -14.23 -20.18 -5.15
C LEU A 53 -13.48 -21.42 -4.71
N GLU A 54 -12.31 -21.70 -5.29
CA GLU A 54 -11.45 -22.83 -4.94
C GLU A 54 -10.69 -22.65 -3.61
N SER A 55 -10.73 -21.45 -3.04
CA SER A 55 -10.00 -21.16 -1.80
C SER A 55 -10.53 -21.97 -0.62
N SER A 56 -9.64 -22.50 0.20
CA SER A 56 -9.99 -23.13 1.49
C SER A 56 -10.59 -22.14 2.49
N LYS A 57 -10.32 -20.84 2.34
CA LYS A 57 -10.78 -19.78 3.25
C LYS A 57 -12.18 -19.30 2.88
N ALA A 58 -13.15 -19.44 3.79
CA ALA A 58 -14.52 -18.97 3.58
C ALA A 58 -14.60 -17.47 3.25
N ALA A 59 -13.79 -16.62 3.90
CA ALA A 59 -13.75 -15.20 3.63
C ALA A 59 -13.30 -14.89 2.19
N THR A 60 -12.36 -15.67 1.64
CA THR A 60 -11.93 -15.52 0.24
C THR A 60 -13.02 -15.98 -0.72
N ARG A 61 -13.69 -17.11 -0.42
CA ARG A 61 -14.82 -17.59 -1.25
C ARG A 61 -15.96 -16.57 -1.32
N LYS A 62 -16.30 -15.92 -0.21
CA LYS A 62 -17.32 -14.86 -0.19
C LYS A 62 -16.98 -13.71 -1.16
N LYS A 63 -15.71 -13.38 -1.35
CA LYS A 63 -15.27 -12.34 -2.28
C LYS A 63 -15.32 -12.74 -3.75
N ALA A 64 -15.69 -13.98 -4.07
CA ALA A 64 -16.03 -14.38 -5.43
C ALA A 64 -17.35 -13.75 -5.94
N GLU A 65 -18.15 -13.15 -5.07
CA GLU A 65 -19.33 -12.36 -5.45
C GLU A 65 -18.94 -11.03 -6.15
N THR A 66 -17.76 -10.48 -5.81
CA THR A 66 -17.23 -9.25 -6.39
C THR A 66 -15.81 -9.46 -6.94
N PRO A 67 -15.64 -10.34 -7.96
CA PRO A 67 -14.32 -10.78 -8.40
C PRO A 67 -13.50 -9.68 -9.08
N TRP A 68 -14.13 -8.61 -9.54
CA TRP A 68 -13.49 -7.44 -10.15
C TRP A 68 -12.86 -6.47 -9.14
N LEU A 69 -13.19 -6.61 -7.85
CA LEU A 69 -12.62 -5.78 -6.79
C LEU A 69 -11.40 -6.45 -6.14
N PHE A 70 -10.45 -5.62 -5.73
CA PHE A 70 -9.38 -6.08 -4.85
C PHE A 70 -9.95 -6.54 -3.50
N ASP A 71 -9.23 -7.44 -2.83
CA ASP A 71 -9.64 -8.00 -1.53
C ASP A 71 -9.81 -6.89 -0.48
N GLU A 72 -8.91 -5.94 -0.49
CA GLU A 72 -8.95 -4.74 0.31
C GLU A 72 -8.71 -3.52 -0.58
N ILE A 73 -9.62 -2.56 -0.50
CA ILE A 73 -9.49 -1.30 -1.20
C ILE A 73 -9.03 -0.28 -0.17
N ARG A 74 -7.75 0.05 -0.26
CA ARG A 74 -7.12 1.04 0.60
C ARG A 74 -6.43 2.05 -0.28
N LEU A 75 -6.98 3.25 -0.31
CA LEU A 75 -6.41 4.36 -1.05
C LEU A 75 -6.13 5.53 -0.10
N PRO A 76 -5.03 6.25 -0.31
CA PRO A 76 -4.81 7.49 0.39
C PRO A 76 -5.90 8.51 0.01
N ASN A 77 -6.27 9.35 0.97
CA ASN A 77 -7.24 10.44 0.78
C ASN A 77 -6.59 11.77 0.40
N THR A 78 -5.29 11.77 0.12
CA THR A 78 -4.48 12.91 -0.29
C THR A 78 -4.05 12.77 -1.74
N SER A 79 -3.69 13.88 -2.40
CA SER A 79 -3.17 13.87 -3.77
C SER A 79 -1.84 13.13 -3.89
N ARG A 80 -1.05 13.15 -2.84
CA ARG A 80 0.20 12.41 -2.69
C ARG A 80 0.23 11.75 -1.33
N PHE A 81 1.04 10.71 -1.19
CA PHE A 81 1.22 10.00 0.07
C PHE A 81 2.67 9.54 0.24
N LEU A 82 3.05 9.29 1.47
CA LEU A 82 4.32 8.64 1.78
C LEU A 82 4.18 7.13 1.67
N ALA A 83 4.93 6.53 0.77
CA ALA A 83 5.03 5.09 0.62
C ALA A 83 6.20 4.53 1.44
N CYS A 84 5.96 3.40 2.12
CA CYS A 84 6.95 2.70 2.94
C CYS A 84 6.82 1.18 2.72
N PRO A 85 7.84 0.47 2.22
CA PRO A 85 7.78 -0.97 2.10
C PRO A 85 7.77 -1.64 3.47
N THR A 86 6.96 -2.69 3.63
CA THR A 86 6.86 -3.45 4.89
C THR A 86 8.14 -4.22 5.23
N VAL A 87 8.95 -4.54 4.23
CA VAL A 87 10.24 -5.21 4.43
C VAL A 87 11.33 -4.45 3.68
N THR A 88 12.42 -4.21 4.35
CA THR A 88 13.61 -3.57 3.77
C THR A 88 14.88 -4.26 4.19
N SER A 89 15.87 -4.32 3.29
CA SER A 89 17.14 -4.98 3.55
C SER A 89 17.87 -4.35 4.75
N GLY A 90 18.36 -5.21 5.65
CA GLY A 90 19.20 -4.80 6.78
C GLY A 90 20.52 -4.14 6.37
N LYS A 91 20.93 -4.30 5.09
CA LYS A 91 22.13 -3.66 4.54
C LYS A 91 21.89 -2.19 4.11
N ARG A 92 20.63 -1.75 3.99
CA ARG A 92 20.33 -0.36 3.62
C ARG A 92 20.62 0.57 4.79
N LYS A 93 21.24 1.70 4.49
CA LYS A 93 21.53 2.74 5.50
C LYS A 93 20.23 3.37 6.00
N TYR A 94 19.26 3.57 5.12
CA TYR A 94 17.97 4.20 5.40
C TYR A 94 16.82 3.31 4.93
N ILE A 95 15.68 3.41 5.60
CA ILE A 95 14.42 2.85 5.14
C ILE A 95 14.00 3.58 3.86
N PRO A 96 13.70 2.87 2.77
CA PRO A 96 13.32 3.49 1.52
C PRO A 96 11.89 4.03 1.64
N LEU A 97 11.77 5.32 1.90
CA LEU A 97 10.54 6.09 1.90
C LEU A 97 10.46 6.93 0.62
N GLY A 98 9.28 7.22 0.15
CA GLY A 98 9.10 8.12 -0.98
C GLY A 98 7.72 8.75 -1.03
N LEU A 99 7.65 9.99 -1.49
CA LEU A 99 6.41 10.65 -1.85
C LEU A 99 5.99 10.22 -3.24
N VAL A 100 4.77 9.71 -3.36
CA VAL A 100 4.20 9.22 -4.62
C VAL A 100 2.79 9.78 -4.81
N ASP A 101 2.37 9.89 -6.06
CA ASP A 101 1.03 10.37 -6.41
C ASP A 101 -0.02 9.28 -6.12
N ASN A 102 -1.23 9.70 -5.81
CA ASN A 102 -2.33 8.80 -5.46
C ASN A 102 -2.88 7.98 -6.65
N GLU A 103 -2.35 8.19 -7.85
CA GLU A 103 -2.60 7.30 -8.98
C GLU A 103 -2.01 5.90 -8.75
N LEU A 104 -0.92 5.81 -7.98
CA LEU A 104 -0.31 4.54 -7.61
C LEU A 104 -1.20 3.79 -6.62
N ILE A 105 -1.57 2.56 -6.96
CA ILE A 105 -2.29 1.66 -6.06
C ILE A 105 -1.27 0.92 -5.18
N PRO A 106 -1.25 1.16 -3.86
CA PRO A 106 -0.35 0.44 -2.97
C PRO A 106 -0.86 -0.97 -2.70
N GLY A 107 0.00 -1.97 -2.91
CA GLY A 107 -0.27 -3.35 -2.54
C GLY A 107 -0.05 -3.62 -1.05
N ASN A 108 -0.40 -4.82 -0.58
CA ASN A 108 -0.36 -5.20 0.83
C ASN A 108 1.04 -5.24 1.47
N LYS A 109 2.10 -5.11 0.69
CA LYS A 109 3.49 -5.02 1.16
C LYS A 109 4.08 -3.62 1.00
N LEU A 110 3.24 -2.64 0.73
CA LEU A 110 3.59 -1.24 0.68
C LEU A 110 2.61 -0.48 1.57
N TYR A 111 3.10 0.01 2.71
CA TYR A 111 2.31 0.91 3.55
C TYR A 111 2.23 2.28 2.90
N PHE A 112 1.15 2.98 3.17
CA PHE A 112 1.06 4.39 2.87
C PHE A 112 0.66 5.18 4.12
N ILE A 113 1.12 6.41 4.17
CA ILE A 113 0.77 7.41 5.16
C ILE A 113 0.12 8.55 4.39
N SER A 114 -1.14 8.86 4.70
CA SER A 114 -1.90 9.95 4.07
C SER A 114 -1.41 11.31 4.59
N ASP A 115 -0.13 11.57 4.36
CA ASP A 115 0.55 12.81 4.70
C ASP A 115 1.60 13.07 3.61
N ASP A 116 1.49 14.19 2.94
CA ASP A 116 2.40 14.62 1.88
C ASP A 116 3.38 15.71 2.34
N SER A 117 3.45 15.96 3.64
CA SER A 117 4.33 16.98 4.20
C SER A 117 5.80 16.59 4.10
N LEU A 118 6.63 17.55 3.67
CA LEU A 118 8.07 17.37 3.67
C LEU A 118 8.65 17.23 5.08
N TYR A 119 7.94 17.75 6.09
CA TYR A 119 8.32 17.56 7.48
C TYR A 119 8.25 16.08 7.88
N THR A 120 7.11 15.43 7.67
CA THR A 120 6.94 14.00 7.99
C THR A 120 7.91 13.13 7.17
N PHE A 121 8.09 13.44 5.88
CA PHE A 121 9.08 12.78 5.07
C PHE A 121 10.50 12.92 5.65
N GLY A 122 10.92 14.14 6.01
CA GLY A 122 12.24 14.41 6.58
C GLY A 122 12.46 13.70 7.91
N VAL A 123 11.47 13.74 8.81
CA VAL A 123 11.53 13.07 10.12
C VAL A 123 11.66 11.55 9.96
N LEU A 124 10.82 10.93 9.14
CA LEU A 124 10.83 9.48 8.91
C LEU A 124 12.06 9.00 8.13
N SER A 125 12.65 9.87 7.31
CA SER A 125 13.91 9.60 6.59
C SER A 125 15.15 9.87 7.44
N SER A 126 15.01 10.45 8.64
CA SER A 126 16.12 10.84 9.49
C SER A 126 16.91 9.64 10.04
N LEU A 127 18.15 9.89 10.43
CA LEU A 127 18.96 8.89 11.16
C LEU A 127 18.30 8.46 12.46
N PHE A 128 17.58 9.36 13.13
CA PHE A 128 16.91 9.07 14.40
C PHE A 128 15.80 8.04 14.22
N HIS A 129 14.92 8.22 13.22
CA HIS A 129 13.88 7.24 12.91
C HIS A 129 14.45 5.91 12.40
N ASN A 130 15.53 5.95 11.64
CA ASN A 130 16.22 4.74 11.20
C ASN A 130 16.86 3.99 12.38
N ALA A 131 17.49 4.68 13.33
CA ALA A 131 18.01 4.10 14.55
C ALA A 131 16.90 3.46 15.39
N TRP A 132 15.79 4.17 15.60
CA TRP A 132 14.60 3.64 16.25
C TRP A 132 14.10 2.36 15.57
N THR A 133 13.90 2.40 14.26
CA THR A 133 13.46 1.22 13.50
C THR A 133 14.38 0.03 13.67
N ARG A 134 15.70 0.23 13.69
CA ARG A 134 16.67 -0.84 13.88
C ARG A 134 16.58 -1.52 15.24
N VAL A 135 16.14 -0.79 16.26
CA VAL A 135 15.96 -1.29 17.62
C VAL A 135 14.64 -2.04 17.78
N VAL A 136 13.53 -1.45 17.27
CA VAL A 136 12.19 -1.95 17.60
C VAL A 136 11.57 -2.83 16.52
N ALA A 137 12.02 -2.73 15.27
CA ALA A 137 11.44 -3.51 14.18
C ALA A 137 11.73 -5.01 14.35
N GLY A 138 10.71 -5.81 14.04
CA GLY A 138 10.90 -7.25 13.87
C GLY A 138 11.87 -7.57 12.73
N ARG A 139 12.32 -8.81 12.66
CA ARG A 139 13.20 -9.29 11.61
C ARG A 139 12.52 -10.38 10.79
N LEU A 140 12.72 -10.31 9.49
CA LEU A 140 12.45 -11.39 8.56
C LEU A 140 13.80 -11.85 8.00
N LYS A 141 14.37 -12.90 8.58
CA LYS A 141 15.79 -13.27 8.40
C LYS A 141 16.69 -12.09 8.81
N SER A 142 17.50 -11.54 7.91
CA SER A 142 18.37 -10.38 8.14
C SER A 142 17.68 -9.02 7.88
N ASP A 143 16.50 -9.03 7.28
CA ASP A 143 15.80 -7.82 6.84
C ASP A 143 14.89 -7.27 7.93
N TYR A 144 14.70 -5.95 7.95
CA TYR A 144 13.78 -5.29 8.86
C TYR A 144 12.34 -5.45 8.37
N ASN A 145 11.46 -5.90 9.28
CA ASN A 145 10.02 -5.88 9.07
C ASN A 145 9.44 -4.62 9.72
N TYR A 146 9.22 -3.61 8.88
CA TYR A 146 8.64 -2.34 9.33
C TYR A 146 7.17 -2.56 9.66
N SER A 147 6.81 -2.39 10.91
CA SER A 147 5.43 -2.52 11.40
C SER A 147 4.85 -1.14 11.69
N ASN A 148 3.65 -0.87 11.20
CA ASN A 148 2.91 0.35 11.54
C ASN A 148 2.63 0.41 13.05
N THR A 149 2.22 -0.69 13.67
CA THR A 149 1.85 -0.75 15.09
C THR A 149 3.05 -0.64 16.02
N VAL A 150 4.20 -1.20 15.67
CA VAL A 150 5.39 -1.22 16.53
C VAL A 150 6.34 -0.09 16.20
N VAL A 151 6.61 0.16 14.92
CA VAL A 151 7.63 1.14 14.51
C VAL A 151 7.02 2.53 14.38
N TYR A 152 6.00 2.67 13.54
CA TYR A 152 5.45 3.99 13.20
C TYR A 152 4.64 4.61 14.33
N ASN A 153 3.66 3.88 14.88
CA ASN A 153 2.73 4.43 15.88
C ASN A 153 3.42 4.77 17.21
N ASN A 154 4.51 4.07 17.54
CA ASN A 154 5.26 4.33 18.78
C ASN A 154 6.41 5.33 18.59
N PHE A 155 6.68 5.76 17.37
CA PHE A 155 7.69 6.79 17.13
C PHE A 155 7.12 8.17 17.43
N ARG A 156 7.71 8.86 18.39
CA ARG A 156 7.31 10.24 18.71
C ARG A 156 7.91 11.20 17.69
N MET A 157 7.06 11.84 16.92
CA MET A 157 7.45 13.02 16.14
C MET A 157 7.37 14.26 17.03
N ALA A 158 8.32 15.18 16.87
CA ALA A 158 8.23 16.48 17.51
C ALA A 158 6.95 17.20 17.04
N ALA A 159 6.27 17.89 17.94
CA ALA A 159 5.16 18.76 17.57
C ALA A 159 5.71 19.89 16.69
N THR A 160 5.03 20.18 15.60
CA THR A 160 5.26 21.42 14.84
C THR A 160 4.42 22.52 15.48
N ASP A 161 4.94 23.74 15.55
CA ASP A 161 4.22 24.93 16.09
C ASP A 161 2.90 25.24 15.35
N ASN A 162 2.65 24.57 14.21
CA ASN A 162 1.44 24.71 13.40
C ASN A 162 0.27 23.80 13.84
N GLY A 163 0.26 23.30 15.07
CA GLY A 163 -0.93 22.69 15.68
C GLY A 163 -1.48 21.43 15.00
N ALA A 164 -0.71 20.76 14.17
CA ALA A 164 -1.10 19.48 13.59
C ALA A 164 -1.17 18.43 14.69
N LYS A 165 -2.37 18.20 15.19
CA LYS A 165 -2.67 17.17 16.17
C LYS A 165 -2.28 15.81 15.61
N ASN A 166 -1.56 15.03 16.42
CA ASN A 166 -1.18 13.63 16.13
C ASN A 166 -2.38 12.67 15.99
N GLU A 167 -3.61 13.18 15.93
CA GLU A 167 -4.85 12.40 16.06
C GLU A 167 -5.31 11.74 14.75
N ASP A 168 -4.84 12.19 13.58
CA ASP A 168 -5.27 11.66 12.27
C ASP A 168 -4.16 10.94 11.49
N ARG A 169 -3.29 10.20 12.17
CA ARG A 169 -2.30 9.37 11.49
C ARG A 169 -2.96 8.11 10.90
N ALA A 170 -3.65 8.28 9.78
CA ALA A 170 -4.18 7.16 9.03
C ALA A 170 -3.03 6.39 8.34
N VAL A 171 -2.40 5.48 9.08
CA VAL A 171 -1.61 4.41 8.49
C VAL A 171 -2.55 3.25 8.23
N CYS A 172 -2.54 2.74 7.03
CA CYS A 172 -3.32 1.55 6.70
C CYS A 172 -2.95 0.41 7.65
N PRO A 173 -3.86 -0.11 8.50
CA PRO A 173 -3.55 -1.19 9.42
C PRO A 173 -3.17 -2.42 8.60
N GLY A 174 -1.93 -2.87 8.76
CA GLY A 174 -1.55 -4.20 8.31
C GLY A 174 -2.45 -5.23 9.02
N ARG A 175 -2.81 -6.33 8.34
CA ARG A 175 -3.44 -7.47 9.01
C ARG A 175 -2.57 -7.92 10.18
N THR A 176 -3.15 -8.00 11.35
CA THR A 176 -2.69 -8.87 12.46
C THR A 176 -2.78 -10.32 12.03
#